data_9d70b62d4952c3dbc0640db5a36e3dd4
#
_entry.id   9d70b62d4952c3dbc0640db5a36e3dd4
#
_cell.length_a   1.000
_cell.length_b   1.000
_cell.length_c   1.000
_cell.angle_alpha   90.00
_cell.angle_beta   90.00
_cell.angle_gamma   90.00
#
_symmetry.space_group_name_H-M   'P 1'
#
loop_
_entity.id
_entity.type
_entity.pdbx_description
1 polymer ?
#
loop_
_entity_poly.entity_id
_entity_poly.type
_entity_poly.pdbx_seq_one_letter_code
_entity_poly.pdbx_strand_id
1 'polypeptide(L)'
;MKKYSSYLLTILRILIGWHFLYEGVTKLMSTAWSAKYYLLGSKWIFAGLFHWMASSPNVLKAVDFLNVWGLILIGLSLFIGLFVRWSSIAGAILLFFYFVAYPPIHGLTLGVVAEGNYQWVDKNLIELFILIVFSILPAGYFFGVDRWLNHWKEERPNAPIPSSAKDGDFSDKRREFLRDMISVPFLGAFAYVLYKKNKWDSLEKKFLSGQPDAVSSATLKSFQFTSLEDLKGTIPKGKIGDFELSRLVMGGNLIGGWAHARDLIYVDKLVKMYHTDEKIMLTLQLAEKCGINAIISNPSMLRVFNKYKQETGGKMQFISDCGVGDTFLDGIEISIKGGADALYSHGGKSDFRIYDNDLTYFDELEKGLELIRSYGKPAGIGAHRIETIKACVEHGIKPDFWVKTLHTDNYWSAQVDLEKKDVPETGWKDNNFCLKPQEAVDFMSTLEEPWIAFKTLAAGAIKPQEGFKYAFDNGADFICVGMYDFQIVEDVNIALDTLKNVSRTRPWRG
;
A
#
# COMPACT_ATOMS: atom_id res chain seq x y z
N MET A 1 1.24 16.52 -49.13
CA MET A 1 1.44 15.26 -48.36
C MET A 1 0.63 14.15 -48.98
N LYS A 2 1.19 12.91 -49.02
CA LYS A 2 0.45 11.75 -49.56
C LYS A 2 -0.76 11.45 -48.67
N LYS A 3 -1.89 11.05 -49.26
CA LYS A 3 -3.17 10.76 -48.58
C LYS A 3 -3.02 9.91 -47.33
N TYR A 4 -2.10 8.96 -47.32
CA TYR A 4 -1.82 8.06 -46.17
C TYR A 4 -1.18 8.76 -44.96
N SER A 5 -0.37 9.81 -45.18
CA SER A 5 0.25 10.55 -44.05
C SER A 5 -0.78 11.26 -43.19
N SER A 6 -1.88 11.74 -43.79
CA SER A 6 -2.97 12.41 -43.05
C SER A 6 -3.73 11.45 -42.13
N TYR A 7 -3.99 10.22 -42.59
CA TYR A 7 -4.62 9.20 -41.76
C TYR A 7 -3.72 8.78 -40.60
N LEU A 8 -2.41 8.55 -40.89
CA LEU A 8 -1.45 8.17 -39.83
C LEU A 8 -1.31 9.25 -38.77
N LEU A 9 -1.20 10.52 -39.17
CA LEU A 9 -1.13 11.63 -38.20
C LEU A 9 -2.42 11.76 -37.37
N THR A 10 -3.58 11.51 -37.99
CA THR A 10 -4.86 11.53 -37.27
C THR A 10 -4.95 10.40 -36.24
N ILE A 11 -4.56 9.17 -36.63
CA ILE A 11 -4.53 8.03 -35.70
C ILE A 11 -3.56 8.31 -34.53
N LEU A 12 -2.36 8.78 -34.87
CA LEU A 12 -1.35 9.09 -33.85
C LEU A 12 -1.84 10.18 -32.87
N ARG A 13 -2.52 11.23 -33.41
CA ARG A 13 -3.15 12.27 -32.56
C ARG A 13 -4.21 11.70 -31.64
N ILE A 14 -5.06 10.80 -32.14
CA ILE A 14 -6.11 10.13 -31.31
C ILE A 14 -5.46 9.29 -30.21
N LEU A 15 -4.39 8.54 -30.52
CA LEU A 15 -3.69 7.71 -29.53
C LEU A 15 -3.03 8.55 -28.43
N ILE A 16 -2.36 9.65 -28.77
CA ILE A 16 -1.80 10.57 -27.77
C ILE A 16 -2.94 11.22 -26.96
N GLY A 17 -4.00 11.67 -27.64
CA GLY A 17 -5.19 12.21 -26.96
C GLY A 17 -5.82 11.21 -25.98
N TRP A 18 -5.90 9.93 -26.37
CA TRP A 18 -6.36 8.85 -25.50
C TRP A 18 -5.48 8.73 -24.25
N HIS A 19 -4.16 8.71 -24.41
CA HIS A 19 -3.24 8.59 -23.29
C HIS A 19 -3.43 9.74 -22.28
N PHE A 20 -3.39 10.99 -22.74
CA PHE A 20 -3.60 12.16 -21.87
C PHE A 20 -4.97 12.14 -21.19
N LEU A 21 -6.02 11.84 -21.92
CA LEU A 21 -7.38 11.80 -21.39
C LEU A 21 -7.52 10.69 -20.33
N TYR A 22 -6.95 9.52 -20.61
CA TYR A 22 -6.96 8.40 -19.66
C TYR A 22 -6.25 8.73 -18.36
N GLU A 23 -5.04 9.29 -18.43
CA GLU A 23 -4.26 9.72 -17.27
C GLU A 23 -5.01 10.80 -16.46
N GLY A 24 -5.60 11.77 -17.11
CA GLY A 24 -6.35 12.83 -16.44
C GLY A 24 -7.61 12.34 -15.76
N VAL A 25 -8.42 11.52 -16.45
CA VAL A 25 -9.66 10.98 -15.87
C VAL A 25 -9.37 10.02 -14.73
N THR A 26 -8.34 9.18 -14.82
CA THR A 26 -7.98 8.28 -13.72
C THR A 26 -7.53 9.01 -12.46
N LYS A 27 -6.80 10.12 -12.62
CA LYS A 27 -6.43 11.00 -11.51
C LYS A 27 -7.65 11.71 -10.91
N LEU A 28 -8.58 12.18 -11.75
CA LEU A 28 -9.83 12.80 -11.29
C LEU A 28 -10.71 11.83 -10.49
N MET A 29 -10.75 10.55 -10.89
CA MET A 29 -11.52 9.51 -10.20
C MET A 29 -10.87 9.03 -8.90
N SER A 30 -9.60 9.33 -8.68
CA SER A 30 -8.88 9.00 -7.45
C SER A 30 -9.15 10.08 -6.40
N THR A 31 -9.84 9.73 -5.31
CA THR A 31 -10.25 10.67 -4.25
C THR A 31 -9.09 11.26 -3.45
N ALA A 32 -7.90 10.68 -3.53
CA ALA A 32 -6.72 11.06 -2.75
C ALA A 32 -5.50 11.39 -3.62
N TRP A 33 -5.67 11.58 -4.94
CA TRP A 33 -4.54 11.84 -5.81
C TRP A 33 -3.96 13.24 -5.59
N SER A 34 -2.63 13.32 -5.43
CA SER A 34 -1.88 14.58 -5.41
C SER A 34 -0.50 14.39 -6.03
N ALA A 35 0.01 15.41 -6.70
CA ALA A 35 1.36 15.46 -7.23
C ALA A 35 2.45 15.56 -6.15
N LYS A 36 2.08 15.76 -4.88
CA LYS A 36 3.00 16.06 -3.77
C LYS A 36 4.20 15.12 -3.71
N TYR A 37 3.96 13.79 -3.71
CA TYR A 37 5.04 12.81 -3.59
C TYR A 37 5.88 12.73 -4.85
N TYR A 38 5.26 12.89 -6.00
CA TYR A 38 5.97 12.98 -7.27
C TYR A 38 6.96 14.15 -7.25
N LEU A 39 6.52 15.31 -6.80
CA LEU A 39 7.35 16.50 -6.71
C LEU A 39 8.46 16.36 -5.66
N LEU A 40 8.15 15.82 -4.47
CA LEU A 40 9.13 15.61 -3.39
C LEU A 40 10.20 14.57 -3.74
N GLY A 41 9.89 13.59 -4.56
CA GLY A 41 10.83 12.56 -4.98
C GLY A 41 11.78 12.98 -6.10
N SER A 42 11.60 14.17 -6.72
CA SER A 42 12.48 14.69 -7.76
C SER A 42 13.90 14.96 -7.22
N LYS A 43 14.92 14.54 -8.01
CA LYS A 43 16.33 14.63 -7.61
C LYS A 43 17.22 15.36 -8.62
N TRP A 44 16.67 15.82 -9.73
CA TRP A 44 17.44 16.42 -10.81
C TRP A 44 17.48 17.95 -10.72
N ILE A 45 17.89 18.62 -11.82
CA ILE A 45 18.24 20.05 -11.88
C ILE A 45 17.17 21.02 -11.33
N PHE A 46 15.89 20.66 -11.40
CA PHE A 46 14.79 21.47 -10.85
C PHE A 46 14.19 20.90 -9.55
N ALA A 47 14.89 20.00 -8.87
CA ALA A 47 14.39 19.40 -7.62
C ALA A 47 13.98 20.45 -6.58
N GLY A 48 14.77 21.51 -6.40
CA GLY A 48 14.45 22.59 -5.46
C GLY A 48 13.13 23.30 -5.77
N LEU A 49 12.83 23.54 -7.06
CA LEU A 49 11.56 24.11 -7.50
C LEU A 49 10.39 23.15 -7.22
N PHE A 50 10.55 21.87 -7.53
CA PHE A 50 9.52 20.86 -7.30
C PHE A 50 9.25 20.64 -5.80
N HIS A 51 10.28 20.62 -4.97
CA HIS A 51 10.14 20.53 -3.52
C HIS A 51 9.42 21.76 -2.93
N TRP A 52 9.74 22.95 -3.43
CA TRP A 52 9.03 24.18 -3.04
C TRP A 52 7.54 24.11 -3.43
N MET A 53 7.22 23.67 -4.65
CA MET A 53 5.82 23.48 -5.09
C MET A 53 5.07 22.49 -4.18
N ALA A 54 5.73 21.41 -3.77
CA ALA A 54 5.14 20.39 -2.89
C ALA A 54 4.95 20.87 -1.44
N SER A 55 5.82 21.77 -0.98
CA SER A 55 5.81 22.28 0.39
C SER A 55 4.81 23.42 0.61
N SER A 56 4.37 24.08 -0.44
CA SER A 56 3.43 25.20 -0.39
C SER A 56 1.98 24.71 -0.66
N PRO A 57 1.09 24.70 0.35
CA PRO A 57 -0.25 24.10 0.21
C PRO A 57 -1.09 24.71 -0.94
N ASN A 58 -1.00 26.03 -1.13
CA ASN A 58 -1.77 26.70 -2.17
C ASN A 58 -1.20 26.44 -3.56
N VAL A 59 0.14 26.39 -3.68
CA VAL A 59 0.81 26.07 -4.94
C VAL A 59 0.53 24.61 -5.32
N LEU A 60 0.61 23.70 -4.36
CA LEU A 60 0.32 22.29 -4.58
C LEU A 60 -1.11 22.06 -5.08
N LYS A 61 -2.12 22.71 -4.47
CA LYS A 61 -3.50 22.66 -4.96
C LYS A 61 -3.64 23.15 -6.40
N ALA A 62 -2.93 24.23 -6.75
CA ALA A 62 -2.92 24.72 -8.12
C ALA A 62 -2.24 23.73 -9.09
N VAL A 63 -1.12 23.13 -8.68
CA VAL A 63 -0.42 22.10 -9.46
C VAL A 63 -1.31 20.86 -9.66
N ASP A 64 -1.97 20.38 -8.61
CA ASP A 64 -2.89 19.24 -8.68
C ASP A 64 -4.05 19.53 -9.64
N PHE A 65 -4.67 20.70 -9.53
CA PHE A 65 -5.74 21.13 -10.41
C PHE A 65 -5.29 21.24 -11.88
N LEU A 66 -4.18 21.93 -12.12
CA LEU A 66 -3.63 22.10 -13.48
C LEU A 66 -3.19 20.78 -14.09
N ASN A 67 -2.67 19.86 -13.27
CA ASN A 67 -2.27 18.53 -13.74
C ASN A 67 -3.48 17.72 -14.19
N VAL A 68 -4.51 17.58 -13.35
CA VAL A 68 -5.71 16.81 -13.66
C VAL A 68 -6.46 17.39 -14.84
N TRP A 69 -6.84 18.66 -14.75
CA TRP A 69 -7.64 19.31 -15.79
C TRP A 69 -6.83 19.60 -17.05
N GLY A 70 -5.54 19.89 -16.92
CA GLY A 70 -4.63 20.03 -18.06
C GLY A 70 -4.57 18.74 -18.89
N LEU A 71 -4.36 17.60 -18.25
CA LEU A 71 -4.36 16.30 -18.94
C LEU A 71 -5.72 16.01 -19.62
N ILE A 72 -6.84 16.29 -18.95
CA ILE A 72 -8.18 16.06 -19.51
C ILE A 72 -8.42 16.97 -20.72
N LEU A 73 -8.16 18.27 -20.60
CA LEU A 73 -8.44 19.23 -21.66
C LEU A 73 -7.51 19.04 -22.86
N ILE A 74 -6.21 18.82 -22.63
CA ILE A 74 -5.24 18.51 -23.70
C ILE A 74 -5.65 17.22 -24.39
N GLY A 75 -5.94 16.16 -23.61
CA GLY A 75 -6.33 14.86 -24.12
C GLY A 75 -7.61 14.93 -24.96
N LEU A 76 -8.66 15.57 -24.45
CA LEU A 76 -9.92 15.75 -25.18
C LEU A 76 -9.73 16.56 -26.45
N SER A 77 -9.00 17.65 -26.37
CA SER A 77 -8.69 18.55 -27.49
C SER A 77 -7.95 17.80 -28.62
N LEU A 78 -6.89 17.07 -28.29
CA LEU A 78 -6.17 16.23 -29.25
C LEU A 78 -7.07 15.11 -29.80
N PHE A 79 -7.88 14.50 -28.95
CA PHE A 79 -8.74 13.38 -29.33
C PHE A 79 -9.76 13.78 -30.40
N ILE A 80 -10.51 14.86 -30.16
CA ILE A 80 -11.53 15.36 -31.12
C ILE A 80 -10.96 16.20 -32.23
N GLY A 81 -9.70 16.65 -32.13
CA GLY A 81 -9.04 17.48 -33.11
C GLY A 81 -9.48 18.92 -33.07
N LEU A 82 -9.64 19.50 -31.88
CA LEU A 82 -9.97 20.89 -31.61
C LEU A 82 -8.79 21.61 -30.98
N PHE A 83 -8.40 22.79 -31.49
CA PHE A 83 -7.24 23.57 -31.02
C PHE A 83 -5.93 22.76 -30.95
N VAL A 84 -5.74 21.82 -31.88
CA VAL A 84 -4.65 20.82 -31.84
C VAL A 84 -3.28 21.46 -31.64
N ARG A 85 -3.00 22.59 -32.26
CA ARG A 85 -1.71 23.28 -32.14
C ARG A 85 -1.46 23.73 -30.70
N TRP A 86 -2.42 24.40 -30.08
CA TRP A 86 -2.27 24.94 -28.70
C TRP A 86 -2.21 23.82 -27.65
N SER A 87 -3.04 22.81 -27.82
CA SER A 87 -3.04 21.64 -26.96
C SER A 87 -1.75 20.85 -27.05
N SER A 88 -1.16 20.75 -28.24
CA SER A 88 0.13 20.11 -28.44
C SER A 88 1.26 20.88 -27.77
N ILE A 89 1.26 22.20 -27.83
CA ILE A 89 2.25 23.02 -27.11
C ILE A 89 2.09 22.85 -25.60
N ALA A 90 0.87 22.94 -25.09
CA ALA A 90 0.60 22.75 -23.65
C ALA A 90 1.00 21.33 -23.17
N GLY A 91 0.67 20.30 -23.95
CA GLY A 91 1.06 18.93 -23.67
C GLY A 91 2.57 18.72 -23.70
N ALA A 92 3.27 19.30 -24.66
CA ALA A 92 4.73 19.24 -24.72
C ALA A 92 5.39 19.89 -23.49
N ILE A 93 4.88 21.03 -23.04
CA ILE A 93 5.36 21.70 -21.82
C ILE A 93 5.13 20.79 -20.59
N LEU A 94 3.95 20.19 -20.47
CA LEU A 94 3.62 19.29 -19.37
C LEU A 94 4.54 18.06 -19.34
N LEU A 95 4.74 17.41 -20.47
CA LEU A 95 5.64 16.25 -20.58
C LEU A 95 7.11 16.63 -20.37
N PHE A 96 7.51 17.83 -20.75
CA PHE A 96 8.83 18.34 -20.42
C PHE A 96 9.03 18.42 -18.90
N PHE A 97 8.06 18.93 -18.15
CA PHE A 97 8.15 18.96 -16.68
C PHE A 97 8.15 17.55 -16.07
N TYR A 98 7.39 16.60 -16.62
CA TYR A 98 7.46 15.21 -16.18
C TYR A 98 8.83 14.60 -16.42
N PHE A 99 9.38 14.78 -17.63
CA PHE A 99 10.70 14.28 -17.98
C PHE A 99 11.80 14.87 -17.08
N VAL A 100 11.74 16.17 -16.81
CA VAL A 100 12.75 16.86 -15.97
C VAL A 100 12.60 16.50 -14.50
N ALA A 101 11.40 16.20 -14.00
CA ALA A 101 11.21 15.76 -12.63
C ALA A 101 11.83 14.36 -12.39
N TYR A 102 11.67 13.45 -13.35
CA TYR A 102 12.18 12.08 -13.29
C TYR A 102 12.77 11.63 -14.62
N PRO A 103 13.95 12.12 -14.97
CA PRO A 103 14.60 11.67 -16.18
C PRO A 103 14.92 10.18 -16.09
N PRO A 104 14.86 9.42 -17.19
CA PRO A 104 15.13 8.00 -17.23
C PRO A 104 16.64 7.67 -17.09
N ILE A 105 17.30 8.28 -16.12
CA ILE A 105 18.72 8.13 -15.83
C ILE A 105 18.87 7.30 -14.56
N HIS A 106 19.78 6.35 -14.55
CA HIS A 106 20.02 5.50 -13.38
C HIS A 106 20.28 6.37 -12.11
N GLY A 107 19.59 6.05 -11.02
CA GLY A 107 19.67 6.78 -9.75
C GLY A 107 18.77 8.03 -9.64
N LEU A 108 18.19 8.51 -10.74
CA LEU A 108 17.24 9.64 -10.76
C LEU A 108 15.80 9.19 -11.04
N THR A 109 15.59 7.96 -11.48
CA THR A 109 14.27 7.39 -11.73
C THR A 109 13.52 7.08 -10.43
N LEU A 110 12.19 7.11 -10.50
CA LEU A 110 11.30 6.67 -9.42
C LEU A 110 11.18 5.13 -9.48
N GLY A 111 11.74 4.45 -8.48
CA GLY A 111 11.65 2.99 -8.36
C GLY A 111 12.68 2.21 -9.19
N VAL A 112 12.36 0.94 -9.45
CA VAL A 112 13.20 0.04 -10.26
C VAL A 112 13.02 0.39 -11.73
N VAL A 113 14.08 0.27 -12.53
CA VAL A 113 14.01 0.40 -13.99
C VAL A 113 12.96 -0.58 -14.52
N ALA A 114 11.83 -0.05 -14.97
CA ALA A 114 10.72 -0.82 -15.51
C ALA A 114 10.73 -0.76 -17.03
N GLU A 115 9.96 -1.64 -17.66
CA GLU A 115 9.69 -1.59 -19.09
C GLU A 115 9.19 -0.20 -19.50
N GLY A 116 9.73 0.35 -20.60
CA GLY A 116 9.44 1.71 -21.08
C GLY A 116 10.45 2.77 -20.64
N ASN A 117 11.47 2.41 -19.88
CA ASN A 117 12.59 3.26 -19.50
C ASN A 117 13.89 2.72 -20.15
N TYR A 118 14.37 3.42 -21.17
CA TYR A 118 15.52 2.99 -21.99
C TYR A 118 16.73 3.91 -21.79
N GLN A 119 17.03 4.25 -20.53
CA GLN A 119 18.04 5.28 -20.18
C GLN A 119 17.70 6.61 -20.92
N TRP A 120 18.17 7.59 -21.03
CA TRP A 120 17.84 8.86 -21.72
C TRP A 120 16.51 8.93 -22.49
N VAL A 121 15.84 7.82 -22.81
CA VAL A 121 14.59 7.80 -23.57
C VAL A 121 13.49 7.09 -22.78
N ASP A 122 12.37 7.75 -22.61
CA ASP A 122 11.14 7.17 -22.07
C ASP A 122 9.91 7.58 -22.93
N LYS A 123 8.73 7.11 -22.53
CA LYS A 123 7.51 7.46 -23.24
C LYS A 123 7.23 8.97 -23.26
N ASN A 124 7.57 9.68 -22.15
CA ASN A 124 7.31 11.13 -22.05
C ASN A 124 8.12 11.90 -23.07
N LEU A 125 9.38 11.52 -23.25
CA LEU A 125 10.25 12.14 -24.24
C LEU A 125 9.75 11.87 -25.68
N ILE A 126 9.36 10.63 -25.99
CA ILE A 126 8.82 10.25 -27.29
C ILE A 126 7.55 11.05 -27.61
N GLU A 127 6.59 11.07 -26.67
CA GLU A 127 5.34 11.78 -26.84
C GLU A 127 5.54 13.30 -26.92
N LEU A 128 6.49 13.87 -26.17
CA LEU A 128 6.88 15.27 -26.25
C LEU A 128 7.29 15.64 -27.69
N PHE A 129 8.16 14.86 -28.31
CA PHE A 129 8.58 15.12 -29.71
C PHE A 129 7.41 14.95 -30.68
N ILE A 130 6.51 14.00 -30.49
CA ILE A 130 5.30 13.87 -31.31
C ILE A 130 4.41 15.11 -31.16
N LEU A 131 4.25 15.65 -29.97
CA LEU A 131 3.48 16.87 -29.72
C LEU A 131 4.15 18.11 -30.38
N ILE A 132 5.48 18.18 -30.36
CA ILE A 132 6.21 19.21 -31.12
C ILE A 132 5.88 19.11 -32.63
N VAL A 133 5.86 17.89 -33.16
CA VAL A 133 5.49 17.67 -34.59
C VAL A 133 4.04 18.14 -34.83
N PHE A 134 3.09 17.85 -33.95
CA PHE A 134 1.71 18.32 -34.07
C PHE A 134 1.55 19.83 -33.90
N SER A 135 2.44 20.49 -33.16
CA SER A 135 2.45 21.96 -33.06
C SER A 135 2.88 22.66 -34.33
N ILE A 136 3.71 21.99 -35.16
CA ILE A 136 4.26 22.51 -36.40
C ILE A 136 3.39 22.10 -37.60
N LEU A 137 3.02 20.81 -37.65
CA LEU A 137 2.21 20.26 -38.72
C LEU A 137 0.71 20.53 -38.50
N PRO A 138 -0.08 20.79 -39.52
CA PRO A 138 -1.51 21.06 -39.38
C PRO A 138 -2.33 19.79 -39.10
N ALA A 139 -1.99 19.04 -38.06
CA ALA A 139 -2.61 17.76 -37.75
C ALA A 139 -4.11 17.85 -37.43
N GLY A 140 -4.61 19.01 -36.97
CA GLY A 140 -6.03 19.27 -36.71
C GLY A 140 -6.85 19.52 -38.01
N TYR A 141 -6.18 19.88 -39.13
CA TYR A 141 -6.85 20.21 -40.38
C TYR A 141 -7.13 19.01 -41.27
N PHE A 142 -6.66 17.80 -40.93
CA PHE A 142 -6.92 16.64 -41.80
C PHE A 142 -8.25 15.97 -41.50
N PHE A 143 -8.51 15.66 -40.23
CA PHE A 143 -9.76 15.07 -39.73
C PHE A 143 -9.95 15.51 -38.30
N GLY A 144 -10.94 16.35 -38.02
CA GLY A 144 -11.23 16.84 -36.67
C GLY A 144 -12.06 18.13 -36.69
N VAL A 145 -12.43 18.60 -35.50
CA VAL A 145 -13.30 19.76 -35.31
C VAL A 145 -12.66 21.05 -35.85
N ASP A 146 -11.33 21.21 -35.79
CA ASP A 146 -10.62 22.37 -36.35
C ASP A 146 -10.86 22.54 -37.85
N ARG A 147 -10.90 21.42 -38.61
CA ARG A 147 -11.20 21.44 -40.03
C ARG A 147 -12.63 21.92 -40.29
N TRP A 148 -13.60 21.37 -39.52
CA TRP A 148 -15.01 21.74 -39.66
C TRP A 148 -15.24 23.22 -39.35
N LEU A 149 -14.60 23.74 -38.27
CA LEU A 149 -14.69 25.16 -37.90
C LEU A 149 -14.08 26.09 -38.95
N ASN A 150 -12.97 25.69 -39.61
CA ASN A 150 -12.35 26.50 -40.66
C ASN A 150 -13.16 26.50 -41.94
N HIS A 151 -13.73 25.36 -42.32
CA HIS A 151 -14.63 25.29 -43.46
C HIS A 151 -15.87 26.18 -43.25
N TRP A 152 -16.41 26.19 -42.02
CA TRP A 152 -17.53 27.05 -41.65
C TRP A 152 -17.18 28.56 -41.64
N LYS A 153 -15.92 28.93 -41.39
CA LYS A 153 -15.43 30.32 -41.47
C LYS A 153 -15.21 30.78 -42.92
N GLU A 154 -14.77 29.87 -43.79
CA GLU A 154 -14.55 30.15 -45.23
C GLU A 154 -15.88 30.31 -46.00
N GLU A 155 -16.95 29.65 -45.55
CA GLU A 155 -18.30 29.80 -46.12
C GLU A 155 -19.03 31.10 -45.73
N ARG A 156 -18.48 31.95 -44.90
CA ARG A 156 -18.95 33.31 -44.62
C ARG A 156 -18.01 34.33 -45.25
N PRO A 157 -18.46 35.32 -46.00
CA PRO A 157 -19.75 35.85 -46.38
C PRO A 157 -19.79 36.42 -47.83
N ASN A 158 -20.94 36.82 -48.26
CA ASN A 158 -21.22 37.58 -49.50
C ASN A 158 -21.32 36.79 -50.82
N ALA A 159 -21.63 35.53 -50.84
CA ALA A 159 -22.09 34.88 -52.06
C ALA A 159 -23.62 34.96 -52.16
N PRO A 160 -24.20 35.43 -53.31
CA PRO A 160 -25.64 35.34 -53.55
C PRO A 160 -26.05 33.85 -53.54
N ILE A 161 -27.18 33.56 -52.92
CA ILE A 161 -27.76 32.19 -52.82
C ILE A 161 -27.87 31.63 -54.24
N PRO A 162 -27.18 30.53 -54.59
CA PRO A 162 -27.42 29.88 -55.88
C PRO A 162 -28.75 29.15 -55.83
N SER A 163 -29.65 29.52 -56.68
CA SER A 163 -30.97 28.92 -56.86
C SER A 163 -30.89 27.58 -57.61
N SER A 164 -30.18 26.62 -57.11
CA SER A 164 -30.35 25.18 -57.43
C SER A 164 -29.35 24.36 -56.61
N ALA A 165 -29.73 23.95 -55.39
CA ALA A 165 -29.02 22.89 -54.69
C ALA A 165 -29.29 21.56 -55.44
N LYS A 166 -28.30 21.02 -56.13
CA LYS A 166 -28.36 19.66 -56.65
C LYS A 166 -28.29 18.69 -55.50
N ASP A 167 -29.14 17.66 -55.48
CA ASP A 167 -29.23 16.61 -54.43
C ASP A 167 -27.89 15.92 -54.10
N GLY A 168 -26.85 16.07 -54.94
CA GLY A 168 -25.48 15.61 -54.68
C GLY A 168 -24.70 16.36 -53.59
N ASP A 169 -25.02 17.62 -53.31
CA ASP A 169 -24.27 18.47 -52.39
C ASP A 169 -24.54 18.11 -50.90
N PHE A 170 -25.75 17.63 -50.57
CA PHE A 170 -26.09 17.16 -49.23
C PHE A 170 -25.41 15.83 -48.86
N SER A 171 -25.22 14.94 -49.81
CA SER A 171 -24.56 13.64 -49.59
C SER A 171 -23.07 13.81 -49.35
N ASP A 172 -22.44 14.76 -50.01
CA ASP A 172 -21.01 15.06 -49.89
C ASP A 172 -20.71 15.79 -48.55
N LYS A 173 -21.53 16.77 -48.16
CA LYS A 173 -21.42 17.46 -46.86
C LYS A 173 -21.64 16.49 -45.69
N ARG A 174 -22.57 15.54 -45.78
CA ARG A 174 -22.78 14.48 -44.80
C ARG A 174 -21.59 13.52 -44.69
N ARG A 175 -21.00 13.14 -45.83
CA ARG A 175 -19.79 12.31 -45.85
C ARG A 175 -18.57 13.02 -45.25
N GLU A 176 -18.39 14.30 -45.54
CA GLU A 176 -17.35 15.11 -44.92
C GLU A 176 -17.51 15.22 -43.42
N PHE A 177 -18.71 15.52 -42.92
CA PHE A 177 -19.02 15.57 -41.52
C PHE A 177 -18.73 14.23 -40.81
N LEU A 178 -19.15 13.11 -41.37
CA LEU A 178 -18.88 11.77 -40.80
C LEU A 178 -17.38 11.45 -40.80
N ARG A 179 -16.65 11.91 -41.81
CA ARG A 179 -15.19 11.73 -41.88
C ARG A 179 -14.45 12.58 -40.83
N ASP A 180 -14.92 13.79 -40.59
CA ASP A 180 -14.33 14.69 -39.60
C ASP A 180 -14.67 14.24 -38.15
N MET A 181 -15.71 13.44 -37.97
CA MET A 181 -16.13 12.81 -36.72
C MET A 181 -15.51 11.41 -36.48
N ILE A 182 -14.41 11.06 -37.18
CA ILE A 182 -13.75 9.73 -37.09
C ILE A 182 -13.31 9.34 -35.68
N SER A 183 -13.11 10.32 -34.79
CA SER A 183 -12.75 10.08 -33.39
C SER A 183 -13.93 9.66 -32.48
N VAL A 184 -15.19 9.86 -32.92
CA VAL A 184 -16.38 9.56 -32.10
C VAL A 184 -16.51 8.08 -31.71
N PRO A 185 -16.29 7.10 -32.62
CA PRO A 185 -16.30 5.68 -32.24
C PRO A 185 -15.25 5.34 -31.18
N PHE A 186 -14.09 6.01 -31.21
CA PHE A 186 -13.04 5.81 -30.22
C PHE A 186 -13.41 6.35 -28.83
N LEU A 187 -14.26 7.40 -28.74
CA LEU A 187 -14.81 7.87 -27.45
C LEU A 187 -15.69 6.81 -26.80
N GLY A 188 -16.49 6.09 -27.58
CA GLY A 188 -17.27 4.95 -27.09
C GLY A 188 -16.37 3.83 -26.54
N ALA A 189 -15.29 3.50 -27.27
CA ALA A 189 -14.30 2.53 -26.83
C ALA A 189 -13.57 3.03 -25.56
N PHE A 190 -13.25 4.32 -25.48
CA PHE A 190 -12.63 4.93 -24.30
C PHE A 190 -13.55 4.84 -23.07
N ALA A 191 -14.81 5.21 -23.20
CA ALA A 191 -15.80 5.09 -22.12
C ALA A 191 -15.97 3.64 -21.66
N TYR A 192 -15.96 2.68 -22.58
CA TYR A 192 -16.00 1.26 -22.27
C TYR A 192 -14.77 0.79 -21.51
N VAL A 193 -13.56 1.25 -21.89
CA VAL A 193 -12.31 0.93 -21.18
C VAL A 193 -12.33 1.48 -19.76
N LEU A 194 -12.79 2.73 -19.56
CA LEU A 194 -12.93 3.33 -18.24
C LEU A 194 -13.95 2.57 -17.37
N TYR A 195 -15.08 2.19 -17.97
CA TYR A 195 -16.08 1.36 -17.29
C TYR A 195 -15.51 0.00 -16.87
N LYS A 196 -14.72 -0.64 -17.75
CA LYS A 196 -14.04 -1.91 -17.44
C LYS A 196 -12.93 -1.73 -16.42
N LYS A 197 -12.18 -0.62 -16.46
CA LYS A 197 -11.14 -0.33 -15.45
C LYS A 197 -11.71 -0.23 -14.06
N ASN A 198 -12.87 0.41 -13.87
CA ASN A 198 -13.56 0.46 -12.58
C ASN A 198 -13.98 -0.93 -12.07
N LYS A 199 -14.02 -1.92 -12.97
CA LYS A 199 -14.30 -3.32 -12.63
C LYS A 199 -13.05 -4.19 -12.55
N TRP A 200 -11.89 -3.69 -13.00
CA TRP A 200 -10.64 -4.43 -12.93
C TRP A 200 -9.79 -3.96 -11.75
N ASP A 201 -10.21 -4.38 -10.58
CA ASP A 201 -9.49 -4.09 -9.36
C ASP A 201 -8.53 -5.23 -9.00
N SER A 202 -7.43 -4.90 -8.29
CA SER A 202 -6.57 -5.89 -7.67
C SER A 202 -7.38 -6.76 -6.68
N LEU A 203 -6.85 -7.93 -6.31
CA LEU A 203 -7.49 -8.81 -5.32
C LEU A 203 -7.83 -8.05 -4.03
N GLU A 204 -6.93 -7.18 -3.56
CA GLU A 204 -7.12 -6.38 -2.38
C GLU A 204 -8.23 -5.34 -2.55
N LYS A 205 -8.29 -4.67 -3.70
CA LYS A 205 -9.40 -3.76 -4.01
C LYS A 205 -10.72 -4.48 -4.08
N LYS A 206 -10.75 -5.72 -4.59
CA LYS A 206 -11.94 -6.56 -4.60
C LYS A 206 -12.36 -6.94 -3.19
N PHE A 207 -11.42 -7.36 -2.34
CA PHE A 207 -11.70 -7.59 -0.92
C PHE A 207 -12.19 -6.33 -0.22
N LEU A 208 -11.62 -5.18 -0.53
CA LEU A 208 -12.05 -3.89 -0.01
C LEU A 208 -13.44 -3.45 -0.52
N SER A 209 -13.82 -3.86 -1.74
CA SER A 209 -15.09 -3.47 -2.38
C SER A 209 -16.23 -4.47 -2.17
N GLY A 210 -15.98 -5.61 -1.53
CA GLY A 210 -16.97 -6.65 -1.34
C GLY A 210 -17.39 -7.40 -2.60
N GLN A 211 -16.66 -7.28 -3.71
CA GLN A 211 -16.94 -8.01 -4.94
C GLN A 211 -15.88 -9.07 -5.22
N PRO A 212 -16.12 -10.36 -4.93
CA PRO A 212 -15.25 -11.44 -5.36
C PRO A 212 -15.29 -11.52 -6.89
N ASP A 213 -14.12 -11.42 -7.53
CA ASP A 213 -14.04 -11.63 -8.97
C ASP A 213 -14.12 -13.11 -9.30
N ALA A 214 -14.98 -13.43 -10.24
CA ALA A 214 -14.93 -14.69 -10.92
C ALA A 214 -13.70 -14.73 -11.81
N VAL A 215 -12.54 -15.04 -11.23
CA VAL A 215 -11.30 -15.18 -11.97
C VAL A 215 -11.41 -16.38 -12.90
N SER A 216 -11.10 -16.17 -14.16
CA SER A 216 -11.29 -17.10 -15.26
C SER A 216 -10.39 -18.36 -15.25
N SER A 217 -9.46 -18.53 -14.29
CA SER A 217 -8.62 -19.72 -14.22
C SER A 217 -9.27 -20.83 -13.37
N ALA A 218 -9.25 -22.06 -13.86
CA ALA A 218 -9.81 -23.21 -13.15
C ALA A 218 -9.18 -23.44 -11.76
N THR A 219 -7.92 -23.05 -11.58
CA THR A 219 -7.19 -23.17 -10.31
C THR A 219 -7.71 -22.19 -9.26
N LEU A 220 -8.11 -20.98 -9.65
CA LEU A 220 -8.64 -19.95 -8.74
C LEU A 220 -10.13 -20.16 -8.41
N LYS A 221 -10.88 -20.89 -9.24
CA LYS A 221 -12.27 -21.24 -8.93
C LYS A 221 -12.43 -22.16 -7.72
N SER A 222 -11.37 -22.84 -7.30
CA SER A 222 -11.38 -23.70 -6.11
C SER A 222 -11.10 -22.97 -4.79
N PHE A 223 -10.63 -21.70 -4.85
CA PHE A 223 -10.37 -20.88 -3.67
C PHE A 223 -11.47 -19.84 -3.52
N GLN A 224 -12.37 -20.07 -2.58
CA GLN A 224 -13.32 -19.06 -2.12
C GLN A 224 -12.60 -18.20 -1.07
N PHE A 225 -12.19 -17.01 -1.46
CA PHE A 225 -11.68 -16.03 -0.50
C PHE A 225 -12.85 -15.30 0.14
N THR A 226 -12.80 -15.16 1.47
CA THR A 226 -13.75 -14.37 2.23
C THR A 226 -13.64 -12.89 1.85
N SER A 227 -14.77 -12.24 1.61
CA SER A 227 -14.85 -10.81 1.27
C SER A 227 -15.26 -9.96 2.46
N LEU A 228 -15.21 -8.63 2.34
CA LEU A 228 -15.73 -7.74 3.39
C LEU A 228 -17.22 -7.91 3.68
N GLU A 229 -18.01 -8.43 2.72
CA GLU A 229 -19.42 -8.74 2.91
C GLU A 229 -19.63 -9.89 3.89
N ASP A 230 -18.63 -10.77 4.03
CA ASP A 230 -18.64 -11.89 4.95
C ASP A 230 -18.21 -11.51 6.38
N LEU A 231 -17.85 -10.26 6.62
CA LEU A 231 -17.38 -9.78 7.91
C LEU A 231 -18.52 -9.82 8.94
N LYS A 232 -18.34 -10.61 9.99
CA LYS A 232 -19.36 -10.86 11.04
C LYS A 232 -19.55 -9.73 12.04
N GLY A 233 -18.66 -8.74 12.06
CA GLY A 233 -18.71 -7.63 13.00
C GLY A 233 -17.37 -6.90 13.14
N THR A 234 -17.25 -6.08 14.18
CA THR A 234 -16.04 -5.31 14.47
C THR A 234 -15.28 -5.97 15.62
N ILE A 235 -13.96 -6.10 15.47
CA ILE A 235 -13.09 -6.64 16.53
C ILE A 235 -13.21 -5.78 17.80
N PRO A 236 -13.47 -6.38 18.97
CA PRO A 236 -13.43 -5.68 20.24
C PRO A 236 -12.04 -5.10 20.51
N LYS A 237 -12.02 -4.01 21.26
CA LYS A 237 -10.80 -3.33 21.66
C LYS A 237 -10.56 -3.47 23.15
N GLY A 238 -9.33 -3.27 23.56
CA GLY A 238 -8.86 -3.10 24.92
C GLY A 238 -7.93 -1.91 25.00
N LYS A 239 -7.27 -1.70 26.16
CA LYS A 239 -6.42 -0.54 26.40
C LYS A 239 -5.10 -0.95 27.05
N ILE A 240 -4.05 -0.21 26.72
CA ILE A 240 -2.77 -0.20 27.43
C ILE A 240 -2.57 1.24 27.90
N GLY A 241 -2.97 1.52 29.15
CA GLY A 241 -3.16 2.90 29.58
C GLY A 241 -4.26 3.59 28.74
N ASP A 242 -3.91 4.72 28.10
CA ASP A 242 -4.82 5.43 27.18
C ASP A 242 -4.75 4.93 25.72
N PHE A 243 -3.83 4.03 25.42
CA PHE A 243 -3.62 3.48 24.09
C PHE A 243 -4.64 2.39 23.77
N GLU A 244 -5.58 2.69 22.87
CA GLU A 244 -6.64 1.76 22.47
C GLU A 244 -6.16 0.80 21.39
N LEU A 245 -6.30 -0.50 21.62
CA LEU A 245 -5.79 -1.56 20.77
C LEU A 245 -6.87 -2.62 20.48
N SER A 246 -7.03 -3.02 19.20
CA SER A 246 -7.89 -4.14 18.83
C SER A 246 -7.36 -5.46 19.40
N ARG A 247 -8.26 -6.37 19.82
CA ARG A 247 -7.87 -7.68 20.38
C ARG A 247 -7.05 -8.54 19.41
N LEU A 248 -7.24 -8.34 18.12
CA LEU A 248 -6.40 -8.88 17.05
C LEU A 248 -5.54 -7.76 16.49
N VAL A 249 -4.23 -7.94 16.53
CA VAL A 249 -3.20 -7.01 16.04
C VAL A 249 -2.50 -7.63 14.83
N MET A 250 -2.21 -6.85 13.82
CA MET A 250 -1.49 -7.34 12.64
C MET A 250 -0.01 -7.53 12.95
N GLY A 251 0.53 -8.70 12.60
CA GLY A 251 1.96 -9.01 12.71
C GLY A 251 2.71 -8.56 11.45
N GLY A 252 3.76 -7.76 11.63
CA GLY A 252 4.53 -7.17 10.55
C GLY A 252 5.56 -8.10 9.91
N ASN A 253 5.94 -9.19 10.55
CA ASN A 253 7.00 -10.06 10.01
C ASN A 253 6.66 -10.67 8.66
N LEU A 254 5.40 -11.04 8.43
CA LEU A 254 4.97 -11.58 7.15
C LEU A 254 5.08 -10.53 6.04
N ILE A 255 4.47 -9.37 6.24
CA ILE A 255 4.45 -8.30 5.23
C ILE A 255 5.81 -7.61 5.06
N GLY A 256 6.66 -7.65 6.09
CA GLY A 256 8.03 -7.13 6.04
C GLY A 256 9.05 -8.09 5.42
N GLY A 257 8.64 -9.34 5.12
CA GLY A 257 9.51 -10.35 4.53
C GLY A 257 10.45 -11.04 5.53
N TRP A 258 10.10 -11.02 6.82
CA TRP A 258 10.80 -11.76 7.90
C TRP A 258 9.95 -12.94 8.40
N ALA A 259 9.15 -13.52 7.52
CA ALA A 259 8.30 -14.63 7.87
C ALA A 259 9.12 -15.85 8.27
N HIS A 260 8.71 -16.50 9.35
CA HIS A 260 9.27 -17.78 9.73
C HIS A 260 8.83 -18.86 8.73
N ALA A 261 9.78 -19.61 8.23
CA ALA A 261 9.58 -20.48 7.07
C ALA A 261 9.52 -21.96 7.42
N ARG A 262 9.56 -22.34 8.68
CA ARG A 262 9.63 -23.74 9.12
C ARG A 262 10.75 -24.52 8.40
N ASP A 263 11.95 -23.93 8.33
CA ASP A 263 13.13 -24.44 7.64
C ASP A 263 13.00 -24.53 6.09
N LEU A 264 11.96 -23.91 5.49
CA LEU A 264 11.75 -23.87 4.04
C LEU A 264 12.50 -22.69 3.41
N ILE A 265 13.66 -22.93 2.88
CA ILE A 265 14.65 -21.92 2.42
C ILE A 265 14.16 -20.94 1.33
N TYR A 266 13.05 -21.21 0.66
CA TYR A 266 12.50 -20.36 -0.41
C TYR A 266 11.38 -19.45 0.07
N VAL A 267 10.80 -19.67 1.25
CA VAL A 267 9.57 -18.96 1.69
C VAL A 267 9.83 -17.48 1.91
N ASP A 268 10.93 -17.08 2.55
CA ASP A 268 11.29 -15.68 2.74
C ASP A 268 11.35 -14.89 1.43
N LYS A 269 11.94 -15.49 0.40
CA LYS A 269 12.04 -14.87 -0.93
C LYS A 269 10.67 -14.72 -1.57
N LEU A 270 9.82 -15.73 -1.49
CA LEU A 270 8.44 -15.67 -2.00
C LEU A 270 7.62 -14.59 -1.30
N VAL A 271 7.71 -14.53 0.03
CA VAL A 271 7.00 -13.53 0.84
C VAL A 271 7.45 -12.11 0.49
N LYS A 272 8.76 -11.88 0.34
CA LYS A 272 9.31 -10.59 -0.09
C LYS A 272 8.85 -10.20 -1.49
N MET A 273 8.80 -11.14 -2.42
CA MET A 273 8.32 -10.89 -3.79
C MET A 273 6.82 -10.61 -3.85
N TYR A 274 6.04 -11.23 -2.98
CA TYR A 274 4.59 -11.03 -2.89
C TYR A 274 4.24 -9.64 -2.33
N HIS A 275 4.95 -9.18 -1.31
CA HIS A 275 4.65 -7.95 -0.57
C HIS A 275 5.40 -6.75 -1.16
N THR A 276 4.92 -6.23 -2.29
CA THR A 276 5.33 -4.91 -2.78
C THR A 276 4.78 -3.79 -1.88
N ASP A 277 5.35 -2.59 -1.95
CA ASP A 277 4.83 -1.43 -1.20
C ASP A 277 3.33 -1.22 -1.42
N GLU A 278 2.85 -1.32 -2.66
CA GLU A 278 1.43 -1.18 -3.01
C GLU A 278 0.60 -2.29 -2.35
N LYS A 279 1.07 -3.53 -2.42
CA LYS A 279 0.41 -4.68 -1.80
C LYS A 279 0.30 -4.50 -0.29
N ILE A 280 1.37 -4.08 0.38
CA ILE A 280 1.40 -3.79 1.81
C ILE A 280 0.37 -2.72 2.16
N MET A 281 0.33 -1.59 1.43
CA MET A 281 -0.62 -0.52 1.71
C MET A 281 -2.07 -0.97 1.57
N LEU A 282 -2.40 -1.75 0.53
CA LEU A 282 -3.74 -2.30 0.34
C LEU A 282 -4.11 -3.31 1.43
N THR A 283 -3.15 -4.13 1.88
CA THR A 283 -3.33 -5.08 2.96
C THR A 283 -3.62 -4.36 4.29
N LEU A 284 -2.90 -3.28 4.59
CA LEU A 284 -3.16 -2.43 5.77
C LEU A 284 -4.55 -1.77 5.71
N GLN A 285 -4.96 -1.25 4.54
CA GLN A 285 -6.32 -0.71 4.37
C GLN A 285 -7.41 -1.76 4.61
N LEU A 286 -7.21 -2.98 4.13
CA LEU A 286 -8.14 -4.06 4.34
C LEU A 286 -8.24 -4.43 5.83
N ALA A 287 -7.11 -4.56 6.52
CA ALA A 287 -7.04 -4.83 7.95
C ALA A 287 -7.77 -3.75 8.76
N GLU A 288 -7.54 -2.47 8.45
CA GLU A 288 -8.21 -1.34 9.10
C GLU A 288 -9.73 -1.38 8.89
N LYS A 289 -10.21 -1.71 7.69
CA LYS A 289 -11.65 -1.87 7.41
C LYS A 289 -12.28 -3.04 8.16
N CYS A 290 -11.51 -4.07 8.46
CA CYS A 290 -11.94 -5.18 9.30
C CYS A 290 -11.90 -4.88 10.81
N GLY A 291 -11.48 -3.66 11.20
CA GLY A 291 -11.44 -3.20 12.58
C GLY A 291 -10.12 -3.46 13.31
N ILE A 292 -9.09 -3.94 12.63
CA ILE A 292 -7.72 -4.02 13.18
C ILE A 292 -7.14 -2.61 13.16
N ASN A 293 -6.75 -2.08 14.33
CA ASN A 293 -6.28 -0.71 14.44
C ASN A 293 -4.78 -0.55 14.69
N ALA A 294 -4.03 -1.65 14.72
CA ALA A 294 -2.58 -1.57 14.93
C ALA A 294 -1.81 -2.70 14.22
N ILE A 295 -0.54 -2.40 13.93
CA ILE A 295 0.46 -3.35 13.47
C ILE A 295 1.66 -3.36 14.42
N ILE A 296 2.18 -4.55 14.72
CA ILE A 296 3.47 -4.72 15.39
C ILE A 296 4.52 -5.05 14.35
N SER A 297 5.56 -4.24 14.22
CA SER A 297 6.62 -4.48 13.23
C SER A 297 7.95 -3.82 13.61
N ASN A 298 8.98 -4.18 12.83
CA ASN A 298 10.29 -3.55 12.87
C ASN A 298 10.24 -2.11 12.34
N PRO A 299 11.00 -1.15 12.91
CA PRO A 299 11.04 0.24 12.46
C PRO A 299 11.36 0.45 10.98
N SER A 300 12.04 -0.50 10.31
CA SER A 300 12.31 -0.42 8.87
C SER A 300 11.03 -0.39 8.01
N MET A 301 9.89 -0.86 8.57
CA MET A 301 8.58 -0.78 7.93
C MET A 301 7.93 0.61 8.01
N LEU A 302 8.43 1.52 8.85
CA LEU A 302 7.86 2.86 9.01
C LEU A 302 7.84 3.65 7.70
N ARG A 303 8.79 3.42 6.80
CA ARG A 303 8.80 4.04 5.47
C ARG A 303 7.51 3.76 4.69
N VAL A 304 7.16 2.50 4.53
CA VAL A 304 5.95 2.09 3.78
C VAL A 304 4.68 2.37 4.58
N PHE A 305 4.74 2.25 5.90
CA PHE A 305 3.63 2.55 6.80
C PHE A 305 3.25 4.04 6.78
N ASN A 306 4.23 4.93 6.82
CA ASN A 306 3.97 6.37 6.70
C ASN A 306 3.43 6.73 5.31
N LYS A 307 3.93 6.07 4.25
CA LYS A 307 3.38 6.21 2.91
C LYS A 307 1.90 5.79 2.86
N TYR A 308 1.57 4.65 3.49
CA TYR A 308 0.17 4.22 3.65
C TYR A 308 -0.70 5.29 4.32
N LYS A 309 -0.28 5.81 5.49
CA LYS A 309 -1.03 6.88 6.18
C LYS A 309 -1.24 8.11 5.30
N GLN A 310 -0.21 8.51 4.58
CA GLN A 310 -0.21 9.71 3.75
C GLN A 310 -1.06 9.58 2.49
N GLU A 311 -0.98 8.44 1.80
CA GLU A 311 -1.69 8.23 0.52
C GLU A 311 -3.15 7.81 0.70
N THR A 312 -3.47 7.13 1.81
CA THR A 312 -4.79 6.54 2.02
C THR A 312 -5.62 7.23 3.11
N GLY A 313 -4.98 8.08 3.92
CA GLY A 313 -5.60 8.66 5.12
C GLY A 313 -5.81 7.64 6.25
N GLY A 314 -5.14 6.48 6.18
CA GLY A 314 -5.24 5.41 7.17
C GLY A 314 -4.85 5.86 8.58
N LYS A 315 -5.53 5.31 9.58
CA LYS A 315 -5.40 5.67 11.01
C LYS A 315 -4.79 4.56 11.84
N MET A 316 -4.32 3.48 11.20
CA MET A 316 -3.69 2.37 11.90
C MET A 316 -2.50 2.86 12.74
N GLN A 317 -2.29 2.27 13.89
CA GLN A 317 -1.21 2.58 14.84
C GLN A 317 -0.01 1.65 14.59
N PHE A 318 1.20 2.13 14.84
CA PHE A 318 2.43 1.36 14.70
C PHE A 318 3.06 1.08 16.06
N ILE A 319 3.15 -0.20 16.43
CA ILE A 319 3.86 -0.67 17.61
C ILE A 319 5.24 -1.16 17.14
N SER A 320 6.30 -0.47 17.57
CA SER A 320 7.66 -0.80 17.16
C SER A 320 8.33 -1.80 18.10
N ASP A 321 9.01 -2.80 17.51
CA ASP A 321 9.87 -3.73 18.25
C ASP A 321 11.24 -3.15 18.61
N CYS A 322 11.57 -1.94 18.19
CA CYS A 322 12.88 -1.29 18.37
C CYS A 322 14.07 -2.17 17.96
N GLY A 323 13.86 -3.09 17.00
CA GLY A 323 14.85 -4.11 16.59
C GLY A 323 15.98 -3.59 15.70
N VAL A 324 16.13 -2.27 15.54
CA VAL A 324 17.19 -1.61 14.75
C VAL A 324 18.19 -0.92 15.66
N GLY A 325 19.38 -0.62 15.13
CA GLY A 325 20.47 -0.05 15.92
C GLY A 325 21.19 -1.10 16.79
N ASP A 326 22.23 -0.67 17.47
CA ASP A 326 23.06 -1.55 18.30
C ASP A 326 22.45 -1.77 19.69
N THR A 327 21.84 -0.73 20.25
CA THR A 327 21.21 -0.73 21.58
C THR A 327 19.69 -0.62 21.49
N PHE A 328 19.00 -0.87 22.60
CA PHE A 328 17.57 -0.60 22.71
C PHE A 328 17.27 0.89 22.60
N LEU A 329 18.11 1.75 23.15
CA LEU A 329 17.96 3.20 23.10
C LEU A 329 18.03 3.74 21.64
N ASP A 330 18.96 3.23 20.83
CA ASP A 330 19.02 3.58 19.40
C ASP A 330 17.72 3.20 18.66
N GLY A 331 17.22 2.00 18.95
CA GLY A 331 15.95 1.52 18.39
C GLY A 331 14.76 2.40 18.77
N ILE A 332 14.73 2.91 20.01
CA ILE A 332 13.72 3.85 20.48
C ILE A 332 13.76 5.15 19.70
N GLU A 333 14.96 5.78 19.60
CA GLU A 333 15.10 7.04 18.89
C GLU A 333 14.66 6.95 17.42
N ILE A 334 15.09 5.88 16.74
CA ILE A 334 14.70 5.63 15.34
C ILE A 334 13.18 5.48 15.22
N SER A 335 12.56 4.73 16.13
CA SER A 335 11.12 4.46 16.12
C SER A 335 10.30 5.72 16.41
N ILE A 336 10.72 6.53 17.38
CA ILE A 336 10.07 7.82 17.72
C ILE A 336 10.15 8.79 16.54
N LYS A 337 11.36 8.95 15.96
CA LYS A 337 11.55 9.79 14.75
C LYS A 337 10.72 9.31 13.57
N GLY A 338 10.50 8.00 13.46
CA GLY A 338 9.66 7.37 12.43
C GLY A 338 8.16 7.49 12.69
N GLY A 339 7.72 7.94 13.87
CA GLY A 339 6.32 8.15 14.21
C GLY A 339 5.62 6.92 14.79
N ALA A 340 6.33 6.01 15.47
CA ALA A 340 5.73 4.89 16.19
C ALA A 340 4.81 5.38 17.33
N ASP A 341 3.72 4.64 17.57
CA ASP A 341 2.66 4.98 18.53
C ASP A 341 2.85 4.28 19.87
N ALA A 342 3.47 3.10 19.89
CA ALA A 342 3.91 2.36 21.09
C ALA A 342 5.23 1.64 20.78
N LEU A 343 6.03 1.35 21.78
CA LEU A 343 7.36 0.78 21.58
C LEU A 343 7.65 -0.32 22.62
N TYR A 344 8.43 -1.33 22.21
CA TYR A 344 8.90 -2.37 23.14
C TYR A 344 10.29 -2.88 22.77
N SER A 345 11.00 -3.48 23.73
CA SER A 345 12.31 -4.07 23.49
C SER A 345 12.21 -5.33 22.61
N HIS A 346 13.07 -5.47 21.59
CA HIS A 346 13.03 -6.61 20.68
C HIS A 346 13.25 -7.94 21.43
N GLY A 347 12.28 -8.86 21.30
CA GLY A 347 12.26 -10.11 22.07
C GLY A 347 13.53 -10.95 21.95
N GLY A 348 14.05 -11.14 20.73
CA GLY A 348 15.30 -11.90 20.51
C GLY A 348 16.51 -11.25 21.19
N LYS A 349 16.66 -9.92 21.07
CA LYS A 349 17.77 -9.19 21.73
C LYS A 349 17.66 -9.32 23.26
N SER A 350 16.46 -9.17 23.83
CA SER A 350 16.23 -9.34 25.26
C SER A 350 16.55 -10.75 25.73
N ASP A 351 16.11 -11.77 24.99
CA ASP A 351 16.37 -13.17 25.31
C ASP A 351 17.89 -13.50 25.30
N PHE A 352 18.65 -13.00 24.33
CA PHE A 352 20.10 -13.19 24.26
C PHE A 352 20.84 -12.54 25.43
N ARG A 353 20.59 -11.26 25.64
CA ARG A 353 21.30 -10.47 26.66
C ARG A 353 21.07 -11.06 28.05
N ILE A 354 19.84 -11.45 28.35
CA ILE A 354 19.52 -12.04 29.68
C ILE A 354 20.04 -13.47 29.79
N TYR A 355 20.00 -14.27 28.71
CA TYR A 355 20.59 -15.59 28.71
C TYR A 355 22.11 -15.58 28.95
N ASP A 356 22.81 -14.60 28.40
CA ASP A 356 24.26 -14.41 28.58
C ASP A 356 24.61 -13.78 29.95
N ASN A 357 23.62 -13.59 30.83
CA ASN A 357 23.78 -12.98 32.17
C ASN A 357 24.34 -11.52 32.07
N ASP A 358 23.99 -10.79 31.04
CA ASP A 358 24.34 -9.38 30.93
C ASP A 358 23.49 -8.51 31.85
N LEU A 359 23.97 -8.30 33.07
CA LEU A 359 23.26 -7.51 34.06
C LEU A 359 23.10 -6.04 33.67
N THR A 360 23.95 -5.51 32.79
CA THR A 360 23.84 -4.12 32.33
C THR A 360 22.60 -3.89 31.46
N TYR A 361 22.03 -4.97 30.92
CA TYR A 361 20.83 -4.89 30.11
C TYR A 361 19.59 -4.48 30.90
N PHE A 362 19.51 -4.81 32.19
CA PHE A 362 18.39 -4.40 33.02
C PHE A 362 18.37 -2.87 33.20
N ASP A 363 19.54 -2.24 33.39
CA ASP A 363 19.67 -0.78 33.41
C ASP A 363 19.27 -0.16 32.06
N GLU A 364 19.64 -0.80 30.95
CA GLU A 364 19.27 -0.36 29.62
C GLU A 364 17.76 -0.45 29.39
N LEU A 365 17.13 -1.54 29.84
CA LEU A 365 15.67 -1.71 29.78
C LEU A 365 14.94 -0.63 30.60
N GLU A 366 15.35 -0.39 31.84
CA GLU A 366 14.74 0.62 32.70
C GLU A 366 14.83 2.03 32.07
N LYS A 367 16.02 2.45 31.65
CA LYS A 367 16.22 3.71 30.92
C LYS A 367 15.42 3.80 29.64
N GLY A 368 15.32 2.69 28.90
CA GLY A 368 14.52 2.62 27.67
C GLY A 368 13.02 2.81 27.93
N LEU A 369 12.47 2.13 28.95
CA LEU A 369 11.08 2.30 29.35
C LEU A 369 10.78 3.74 29.80
N GLU A 370 11.67 4.35 30.60
CA GLU A 370 11.54 5.75 31.02
C GLU A 370 11.58 6.70 29.83
N LEU A 371 12.52 6.48 28.89
CA LEU A 371 12.65 7.27 27.70
C LEU A 371 11.38 7.21 26.83
N ILE A 372 10.81 6.02 26.59
CA ILE A 372 9.56 5.87 25.84
C ILE A 372 8.41 6.62 26.53
N ARG A 373 8.28 6.46 27.85
CA ARG A 373 7.26 7.14 28.66
C ARG A 373 7.42 8.66 28.65
N SER A 374 8.65 9.17 28.57
CA SER A 374 8.91 10.62 28.46
C SER A 374 8.34 11.22 27.16
N TYR A 375 8.15 10.40 26.12
CA TYR A 375 7.43 10.79 24.89
C TYR A 375 5.91 10.57 24.97
N GLY A 376 5.37 10.21 26.14
CA GLY A 376 3.94 9.94 26.32
C GLY A 376 3.45 8.68 25.63
N LYS A 377 4.32 7.69 25.41
CA LYS A 377 3.97 6.46 24.69
C LYS A 377 4.06 5.23 25.61
N PRO A 378 3.21 4.19 25.36
CA PRO A 378 3.32 2.94 26.10
C PRO A 378 4.66 2.24 25.83
N ALA A 379 5.28 1.77 26.90
CA ALA A 379 6.59 1.15 26.92
C ALA A 379 6.50 -0.33 27.28
N GLY A 380 6.86 -1.22 26.34
CA GLY A 380 6.76 -2.65 26.51
C GLY A 380 8.09 -3.39 26.59
N ILE A 381 8.03 -4.66 26.95
CA ILE A 381 9.15 -5.61 26.88
C ILE A 381 8.72 -6.81 26.05
N GLY A 382 9.58 -7.21 25.09
CA GLY A 382 9.41 -8.39 24.27
C GLY A 382 10.28 -9.56 24.72
N ALA A 383 9.74 -10.78 24.66
CA ALA A 383 10.49 -12.00 24.93
C ALA A 383 9.86 -13.24 24.25
N HIS A 384 10.71 -14.18 23.83
CA HIS A 384 10.26 -15.51 23.46
C HIS A 384 10.32 -16.44 24.69
N ARG A 385 11.38 -16.32 25.51
CA ARG A 385 11.60 -17.15 26.69
C ARG A 385 10.81 -16.63 27.87
N ILE A 386 10.25 -17.55 28.68
CA ILE A 386 9.57 -17.15 29.92
C ILE A 386 10.58 -16.72 30.99
N GLU A 387 11.79 -17.27 30.96
CA GLU A 387 12.88 -16.92 31.86
C GLU A 387 13.27 -15.44 31.72
N THR A 388 13.20 -14.89 30.51
CA THR A 388 13.44 -13.46 30.27
C THR A 388 12.43 -12.58 31.01
N ILE A 389 11.15 -12.93 30.95
CA ILE A 389 10.10 -12.22 31.71
C ILE A 389 10.32 -12.34 33.21
N LYS A 390 10.61 -13.57 33.70
CA LYS A 390 10.88 -13.81 35.12
C LYS A 390 12.05 -12.97 35.62
N ALA A 391 13.15 -12.95 34.88
CA ALA A 391 14.33 -12.16 35.26
C ALA A 391 14.01 -10.65 35.28
N CYS A 392 13.24 -10.11 34.35
CA CYS A 392 12.80 -8.73 34.40
C CYS A 392 11.98 -8.41 35.63
N VAL A 393 11.03 -9.30 35.97
CA VAL A 393 10.18 -9.15 37.20
C VAL A 393 11.02 -9.23 38.46
N GLU A 394 11.95 -10.17 38.55
CA GLU A 394 12.87 -10.33 39.70
C GLU A 394 13.76 -9.10 39.94
N HIS A 395 14.13 -8.42 38.83
CA HIS A 395 14.87 -7.15 38.90
C HIS A 395 13.95 -5.91 39.08
N GLY A 396 12.66 -6.12 39.32
CA GLY A 396 11.71 -5.04 39.60
C GLY A 396 11.31 -4.20 38.39
N ILE A 397 11.63 -4.63 37.17
CA ILE A 397 11.30 -3.89 35.92
C ILE A 397 9.80 -4.06 35.61
N LYS A 398 9.10 -2.95 35.46
CA LYS A 398 7.67 -2.89 35.18
C LYS A 398 7.39 -2.18 33.85
N PRO A 399 7.12 -2.89 32.75
CA PRO A 399 6.64 -2.29 31.52
C PRO A 399 5.15 -1.92 31.61
N ASP A 400 4.62 -1.22 30.62
CA ASP A 400 3.19 -0.95 30.51
C ASP A 400 2.46 -2.13 29.83
N PHE A 401 3.20 -2.99 29.10
CA PHE A 401 2.69 -4.22 28.49
C PHE A 401 3.82 -5.22 28.18
N TRP A 402 3.46 -6.47 28.07
CA TRP A 402 4.35 -7.56 27.68
C TRP A 402 4.04 -8.03 26.25
N VAL A 403 5.08 -8.30 25.46
CA VAL A 403 4.97 -9.00 24.17
C VAL A 403 5.66 -10.35 24.29
N LYS A 404 4.90 -11.43 24.52
CA LYS A 404 5.44 -12.75 24.85
C LYS A 404 4.84 -13.82 23.94
N THR A 405 5.67 -14.72 23.41
CA THR A 405 5.20 -15.85 22.62
C THR A 405 4.23 -16.73 23.42
N LEU A 406 3.16 -17.17 22.75
CA LEU A 406 2.26 -18.17 23.29
C LEU A 406 1.66 -19.03 22.19
N HIS A 407 1.91 -20.32 22.22
CA HIS A 407 1.19 -21.33 21.46
C HIS A 407 1.25 -22.67 22.21
N THR A 408 0.30 -23.56 21.93
CA THR A 408 0.35 -24.94 22.41
C THR A 408 1.57 -25.67 21.81
N ASP A 409 2.04 -26.72 22.45
CA ASP A 409 3.01 -27.67 21.92
C ASP A 409 2.35 -28.94 21.36
N ASN A 410 1.01 -29.00 21.36
CA ASN A 410 0.25 -30.12 20.81
C ASN A 410 -0.16 -29.84 19.34
N TYR A 411 0.78 -30.01 18.41
CA TYR A 411 0.54 -30.00 16.97
C TYR A 411 1.55 -30.92 16.24
N TRP A 412 1.20 -31.34 15.04
CA TRP A 412 1.90 -32.42 14.33
C TRP A 412 3.41 -32.20 14.08
N SER A 413 3.86 -30.96 13.93
CA SER A 413 5.27 -30.61 13.72
C SER A 413 5.95 -30.05 14.98
N ALA A 414 5.32 -30.11 16.14
CA ALA A 414 5.95 -29.78 17.40
C ALA A 414 7.04 -30.78 17.75
N GLN A 415 8.17 -30.30 18.29
CA GLN A 415 9.30 -31.15 18.65
C GLN A 415 9.09 -31.73 20.05
N VAL A 416 8.19 -32.71 20.16
CA VAL A 416 7.81 -33.29 21.43
C VAL A 416 8.91 -34.22 22.02
N ASP A 417 9.66 -34.86 21.09
CA ASP A 417 10.65 -35.91 21.44
C ASP A 417 12.10 -35.41 21.51
N LEU A 418 12.36 -34.15 21.23
CA LEU A 418 13.68 -33.56 21.32
C LEU A 418 13.87 -32.90 22.69
N GLU A 419 15.07 -33.04 23.25
CA GLU A 419 15.46 -32.26 24.42
C GLU A 419 15.30 -30.76 24.10
N LYS A 420 14.30 -30.12 24.70
CA LYS A 420 13.97 -28.72 24.49
C LYS A 420 15.04 -27.86 25.17
N LYS A 421 16.07 -27.47 24.40
CA LYS A 421 17.10 -26.54 24.87
C LYS A 421 16.57 -25.13 24.76
N ASP A 422 16.39 -24.48 25.88
CA ASP A 422 15.96 -23.09 25.93
C ASP A 422 17.16 -22.15 25.71
N VAL A 423 17.80 -22.28 24.54
CA VAL A 423 18.91 -21.45 24.11
C VAL A 423 18.41 -20.53 23.01
N PRO A 424 18.57 -19.22 23.13
CA PRO A 424 18.14 -18.28 22.11
C PRO A 424 18.67 -18.64 20.73
N GLU A 425 17.80 -18.58 19.71
CA GLU A 425 18.02 -18.87 18.27
C GLU A 425 18.51 -20.26 17.90
N THR A 426 19.40 -20.86 18.67
CA THR A 426 19.99 -22.16 18.35
C THR A 426 19.20 -23.36 18.89
N GLY A 427 18.44 -23.16 19.96
CA GLY A 427 17.62 -24.19 20.61
C GLY A 427 16.19 -24.26 20.03
N TRP A 428 15.78 -23.29 19.22
CA TRP A 428 14.43 -23.25 18.66
C TRP A 428 14.42 -23.76 17.24
N LYS A 429 13.38 -24.52 16.93
CA LYS A 429 13.03 -24.77 15.53
C LYS A 429 12.10 -23.67 15.05
N ASP A 430 12.09 -23.43 13.75
CA ASP A 430 11.43 -22.29 13.10
C ASP A 430 9.89 -22.24 13.26
N ASN A 431 9.30 -23.15 14.02
CA ASN A 431 7.87 -23.11 14.34
C ASN A 431 7.57 -23.46 15.81
N ASN A 432 8.59 -23.63 16.64
CA ASN A 432 8.41 -23.93 18.07
C ASN A 432 9.11 -22.90 18.95
N PHE A 433 8.40 -21.81 19.25
CA PHE A 433 8.92 -20.67 19.99
C PHE A 433 8.45 -20.59 21.43
N CYS A 434 7.43 -21.36 21.82
CA CYS A 434 6.94 -21.45 23.18
C CYS A 434 7.25 -22.85 23.73
N LEU A 435 8.47 -23.05 24.23
CA LEU A 435 8.97 -24.36 24.65
C LEU A 435 8.30 -24.88 25.92
N LYS A 436 7.82 -23.99 26.78
CA LYS A 436 7.18 -24.30 28.06
C LYS A 436 5.84 -23.56 28.16
N PRO A 437 4.84 -23.95 27.35
CA PRO A 437 3.58 -23.18 27.27
C PRO A 437 2.84 -23.10 28.60
N GLN A 438 2.77 -24.19 29.35
CA GLN A 438 2.08 -24.18 30.67
C GLN A 438 2.79 -23.28 31.68
N GLU A 439 4.12 -23.35 31.79
CA GLU A 439 4.90 -22.48 32.65
C GLU A 439 4.74 -21.01 32.29
N ALA A 440 4.68 -20.72 30.97
CA ALA A 440 4.42 -19.36 30.47
C ALA A 440 3.03 -18.88 30.91
N VAL A 441 1.99 -19.69 30.74
CA VAL A 441 0.61 -19.38 31.19
C VAL A 441 0.56 -19.12 32.66
N ASP A 442 1.11 -20.04 33.44
CA ASP A 442 1.07 -19.98 34.94
C ASP A 442 1.75 -18.69 35.42
N PHE A 443 2.94 -18.37 34.92
CA PHE A 443 3.65 -17.16 35.31
C PHE A 443 2.98 -15.88 34.84
N MET A 444 2.61 -15.81 33.54
CA MET A 444 1.94 -14.62 32.97
C MET A 444 0.58 -14.36 33.64
N SER A 445 -0.07 -15.38 34.20
CA SER A 445 -1.32 -15.21 34.95
C SER A 445 -1.15 -14.39 36.24
N THR A 446 0.05 -14.36 36.81
CA THR A 446 0.37 -13.60 38.03
C THR A 446 0.62 -12.12 37.78
N LEU A 447 0.86 -11.73 36.53
CA LEU A 447 1.20 -10.35 36.14
C LEU A 447 -0.06 -9.50 35.91
N GLU A 448 0.02 -8.23 36.26
CA GLU A 448 -1.10 -7.30 36.16
C GLU A 448 -1.06 -6.52 34.83
N GLU A 449 0.11 -6.40 34.20
CA GLU A 449 0.29 -5.68 32.95
C GLU A 449 -0.37 -6.44 31.78
N PRO A 450 -0.95 -5.74 30.80
CA PRO A 450 -1.50 -6.35 29.59
C PRO A 450 -0.50 -7.22 28.83
N TRP A 451 -0.98 -8.30 28.24
CA TRP A 451 -0.19 -9.27 27.49
C TRP A 451 -0.63 -9.36 26.04
N ILE A 452 0.29 -9.00 25.13
CA ILE A 452 0.15 -9.26 23.70
C ILE A 452 0.84 -10.59 23.39
N ALA A 453 0.07 -11.64 23.14
CA ALA A 453 0.62 -12.92 22.71
C ALA A 453 0.97 -12.90 21.23
N PHE A 454 2.17 -13.30 20.86
CA PHE A 454 2.59 -13.39 19.47
C PHE A 454 3.08 -14.80 19.13
N LYS A 455 3.28 -15.07 17.82
CA LYS A 455 3.59 -16.41 17.26
C LYS A 455 2.54 -17.47 17.60
N THR A 456 1.31 -17.07 17.83
CA THR A 456 0.20 -17.94 18.30
C THR A 456 -0.15 -19.07 17.33
N LEU A 457 0.24 -18.97 16.07
CA LEU A 457 0.01 -19.99 15.05
C LEU A 457 1.24 -20.86 14.75
N ALA A 458 2.32 -20.74 15.53
CA ALA A 458 3.56 -21.52 15.34
C ALA A 458 4.01 -21.55 13.85
N ALA A 459 4.21 -20.38 13.25
CA ALA A 459 4.54 -20.20 11.83
C ALA A 459 3.53 -20.90 10.86
N GLY A 460 2.25 -20.90 11.21
CA GLY A 460 1.16 -21.49 10.42
C GLY A 460 1.04 -23.02 10.59
N ALA A 461 1.69 -23.61 11.59
CA ALA A 461 1.51 -25.03 11.92
C ALA A 461 0.23 -25.29 12.73
N ILE A 462 -0.30 -24.27 13.41
CA ILE A 462 -1.53 -24.31 14.18
C ILE A 462 -2.60 -23.53 13.40
N LYS A 463 -3.81 -24.09 13.32
CA LYS A 463 -4.94 -23.40 12.69
C LYS A 463 -5.38 -22.19 13.48
N PRO A 464 -5.84 -21.09 12.85
CA PRO A 464 -6.29 -19.89 13.55
C PRO A 464 -7.35 -20.17 14.63
N GLN A 465 -8.33 -21.07 14.37
CA GLN A 465 -9.37 -21.45 15.33
C GLN A 465 -8.79 -21.99 16.63
N GLU A 466 -7.76 -22.81 16.53
CA GLU A 466 -7.10 -23.45 17.67
C GLU A 466 -6.14 -22.47 18.37
N GLY A 467 -5.31 -21.76 17.59
CA GLY A 467 -4.29 -20.85 18.13
C GLY A 467 -4.88 -19.62 18.82
N PHE A 468 -5.94 -19.01 18.23
CA PHE A 468 -6.59 -17.85 18.85
C PHE A 468 -7.33 -18.24 20.14
N LYS A 469 -8.04 -19.39 20.09
CA LYS A 469 -8.72 -19.90 21.27
C LYS A 469 -7.73 -20.21 22.38
N TYR A 470 -6.64 -20.91 22.07
CA TYR A 470 -5.60 -21.23 23.05
C TYR A 470 -5.02 -19.96 23.69
N ALA A 471 -4.70 -18.96 22.91
CA ALA A 471 -4.11 -17.73 23.41
C ALA A 471 -5.08 -16.95 24.33
N PHE A 472 -6.33 -16.75 23.91
CA PHE A 472 -7.30 -15.99 24.71
C PHE A 472 -7.77 -16.75 25.95
N ASP A 473 -8.01 -18.05 25.86
CA ASP A 473 -8.40 -18.86 27.04
C ASP A 473 -7.30 -18.88 28.10
N ASN A 474 -6.04 -18.89 27.69
CA ASN A 474 -4.88 -18.87 28.56
C ASN A 474 -4.40 -17.48 29.00
N GLY A 475 -5.22 -16.46 28.82
CA GLY A 475 -5.04 -15.18 29.49
C GLY A 475 -4.37 -14.08 28.67
N ALA A 476 -4.07 -14.29 27.39
CA ALA A 476 -3.61 -13.20 26.53
C ALA A 476 -4.68 -12.10 26.40
N ASP A 477 -4.29 -10.83 26.52
CA ASP A 477 -5.21 -9.72 26.35
C ASP A 477 -5.38 -9.35 24.88
N PHE A 478 -4.32 -9.51 24.12
CA PHE A 478 -4.27 -9.27 22.68
C PHE A 478 -3.48 -10.40 22.01
N ILE A 479 -3.77 -10.64 20.73
CA ILE A 479 -2.97 -11.55 19.89
C ILE A 479 -2.40 -10.80 18.69
N CYS A 480 -1.13 -11.07 18.37
CA CYS A 480 -0.45 -10.52 17.20
C CYS A 480 -0.25 -11.64 16.17
N VAL A 481 -0.82 -11.46 14.99
CA VAL A 481 -0.89 -12.48 13.95
C VAL A 481 -0.45 -11.93 12.60
N GLY A 482 0.52 -12.59 11.96
CA GLY A 482 0.86 -12.34 10.57
C GLY A 482 -0.22 -12.91 9.65
N MET A 483 -0.77 -12.07 8.77
CA MET A 483 -1.85 -12.42 7.87
C MET A 483 -1.55 -11.94 6.45
N TYR A 484 -1.83 -12.77 5.46
CA TYR A 484 -1.95 -12.32 4.08
C TYR A 484 -3.30 -11.60 3.88
N ASP A 485 -3.36 -10.75 2.88
CA ASP A 485 -4.59 -10.04 2.48
C ASP A 485 -5.81 -10.97 2.38
N PHE A 486 -5.67 -12.13 1.76
CA PHE A 486 -6.75 -13.10 1.58
C PHE A 486 -7.18 -13.84 2.87
N GLN A 487 -6.44 -13.71 3.97
CA GLN A 487 -6.75 -14.32 5.27
C GLN A 487 -7.44 -13.35 6.24
N ILE A 488 -7.27 -12.04 6.06
CA ILE A 488 -7.65 -11.02 7.05
C ILE A 488 -9.12 -11.14 7.46
N VAL A 489 -10.05 -11.22 6.52
CA VAL A 489 -11.49 -11.28 6.84
C VAL A 489 -11.85 -12.58 7.56
N GLU A 490 -11.28 -13.70 7.12
CA GLU A 490 -11.48 -14.99 7.76
C GLU A 490 -10.92 -15.01 9.18
N ASP A 491 -9.69 -14.55 9.37
CA ASP A 491 -9.03 -14.51 10.69
C ASP A 491 -9.75 -13.56 11.65
N VAL A 492 -10.25 -12.42 11.16
CA VAL A 492 -11.11 -11.52 11.97
C VAL A 492 -12.39 -12.21 12.39
N ASN A 493 -13.05 -12.93 11.51
CA ASN A 493 -14.26 -13.69 11.83
C ASN A 493 -13.99 -14.80 12.86
N ILE A 494 -12.87 -15.51 12.73
CA ILE A 494 -12.43 -16.51 13.70
C ILE A 494 -12.15 -15.87 15.05
N ALA A 495 -11.47 -14.73 15.09
CA ALA A 495 -11.21 -14.00 16.32
C ALA A 495 -12.49 -13.51 16.99
N LEU A 496 -13.47 -13.02 16.22
CA LEU A 496 -14.79 -12.62 16.71
C LEU A 496 -15.55 -13.81 17.34
N ASP A 497 -15.57 -14.94 16.66
CA ASP A 497 -16.24 -16.15 17.17
C ASP A 497 -15.52 -16.71 18.41
N THR A 498 -14.19 -16.64 18.44
CA THR A 498 -13.39 -17.04 19.62
C THR A 498 -13.69 -16.15 20.81
N LEU A 499 -13.68 -14.82 20.63
CA LEU A 499 -13.91 -13.86 21.73
C LEU A 499 -15.31 -13.94 22.33
N LYS A 500 -16.32 -14.38 21.56
CA LYS A 500 -17.66 -14.65 22.11
C LYS A 500 -17.71 -15.84 23.05
N ASN A 501 -16.82 -16.81 22.87
CA ASN A 501 -16.83 -18.10 23.56
C ASN A 501 -15.56 -18.33 24.39
N VAL A 502 -14.84 -17.25 24.73
CA VAL A 502 -13.60 -17.35 25.52
C VAL A 502 -13.91 -17.82 26.93
N SER A 503 -13.11 -18.77 27.41
CA SER A 503 -13.16 -19.25 28.80
C SER A 503 -11.80 -19.03 29.47
N ARG A 504 -11.64 -17.91 30.17
CA ARG A 504 -10.37 -17.52 30.76
C ARG A 504 -10.45 -17.38 32.26
N THR A 505 -9.37 -17.79 32.93
CA THR A 505 -9.22 -17.63 34.38
C THR A 505 -8.56 -16.29 34.74
N ARG A 506 -7.62 -15.82 33.91
CA ARG A 506 -7.00 -14.51 34.10
C ARG A 506 -7.98 -13.41 33.67
N PRO A 507 -8.28 -12.40 34.48
CA PRO A 507 -9.12 -11.29 34.07
C PRO A 507 -8.44 -10.50 32.90
N TRP A 508 -9.24 -9.79 32.12
CA TRP A 508 -8.71 -8.85 31.17
C TRP A 508 -7.93 -7.75 31.89
N ARG A 509 -6.69 -7.49 31.44
CA ARG A 509 -5.82 -6.43 31.98
C ARG A 509 -5.65 -5.27 31.01
N GLY A 510 -6.12 -5.42 29.79
CA GLY A 510 -6.08 -4.40 28.75
C GLY A 510 -7.43 -4.12 28.08
#